data_2654c5b64d81b34c2257c68ce009ad69
#
_entry.id   2654c5b64d81b34c2257c68ce009ad69
#
_cell.length_a   1.000
_cell.length_b   1.000
_cell.length_c   1.000
_cell.angle_alpha   90.00
_cell.angle_beta   90.00
_cell.angle_gamma   90.00
#
_symmetry.space_group_name_H-M   'P 1'
#
loop_
_entity.id
_entity.type
_entity.pdbx_description
1 polymer ?
#
loop_
_entity_poly.entity_id
_entity_poly.type
_entity_poly.pdbx_seq_one_letter_code
_entity_poly.pdbx_strand_id
1 'polypeptide(L)'
;MKEEYFAKEYLYAEAKRKTFSSGNYHMILFITSGKCSCTHAGSSFFCATEDMILVNPNTTFLLEHASSKVPLRFLQVGFTKELLDRLSDEHTDLESCFHVVPYECTCVHSSSEITMLIKNLSKRLLTLPQEQTDFGHQLFEDSILTMLIVLLLRACIHTEFQTNTKVCPRLSLDDIFIFIKHHLHEEISLDRLEKEFYISKYHICREFKRQTGMTVHRYIVKSKLDLCKRLLEKGYPMIEIYKICGLGNYNHLFRAFKKEFGMTPKEYVKQIQEHTGQVSDTP
;
A
#
# COMPACT_ATOMS: atom_id res chain seq x y z
N MET A 1 -26.89 18.95 -3.48
CA MET A 1 -26.03 18.15 -2.60
C MET A 1 -25.16 17.28 -3.51
N LYS A 2 -23.84 17.18 -3.29
CA LYS A 2 -23.00 16.19 -4.00
C LYS A 2 -23.42 14.82 -3.47
N GLU A 3 -23.66 13.87 -4.36
CA GLU A 3 -23.93 12.49 -3.95
C GLU A 3 -22.68 11.92 -3.26
N GLU A 4 -22.80 11.39 -2.05
CA GLU A 4 -21.69 10.81 -1.29
C GLU A 4 -21.19 9.52 -1.94
N TYR A 5 -22.07 8.81 -2.65
CA TYR A 5 -21.73 7.66 -3.48
C TYR A 5 -22.62 7.60 -4.73
N PHE A 6 -22.23 6.79 -5.68
CA PHE A 6 -23.07 6.39 -6.80
C PHE A 6 -22.85 4.93 -7.16
N ALA A 7 -23.88 4.29 -7.74
CA ALA A 7 -23.81 2.97 -8.34
C ALA A 7 -24.42 3.01 -9.75
N LYS A 8 -23.73 2.44 -10.74
CA LYS A 8 -24.20 2.38 -12.15
C LYS A 8 -23.85 1.04 -12.78
N GLU A 9 -24.74 0.54 -13.63
CA GLU A 9 -24.46 -0.64 -14.45
C GLU A 9 -24.22 -0.23 -15.89
N TYR A 10 -23.24 -0.86 -16.53
CA TYR A 10 -22.90 -0.64 -17.93
C TYR A 10 -22.98 -1.96 -18.72
N LEU A 11 -23.48 -1.83 -19.95
CA LEU A 11 -23.54 -2.91 -20.92
C LEU A 11 -22.93 -2.42 -22.25
N TYR A 12 -21.91 -3.10 -22.74
CA TYR A 12 -21.35 -2.91 -24.06
C TYR A 12 -21.56 -4.20 -24.86
N ALA A 13 -22.57 -4.16 -25.73
CA ALA A 13 -22.91 -5.30 -26.60
C ALA A 13 -21.91 -5.47 -27.76
N GLU A 14 -21.26 -4.38 -28.18
CA GLU A 14 -20.29 -4.35 -29.27
C GLU A 14 -18.93 -3.84 -28.78
N ALA A 15 -17.93 -3.97 -29.62
CA ALA A 15 -16.60 -3.41 -29.37
C ALA A 15 -16.72 -1.91 -29.04
N LYS A 16 -16.17 -1.51 -27.93
CA LYS A 16 -16.26 -0.12 -27.45
C LYS A 16 -15.00 0.29 -26.72
N ARG A 17 -14.60 1.52 -26.98
CA ARG A 17 -13.49 2.19 -26.29
C ARG A 17 -14.03 3.45 -25.63
N LYS A 18 -13.84 3.58 -24.32
CA LYS A 18 -14.34 4.73 -23.56
C LYS A 18 -13.36 5.14 -22.47
N THR A 19 -13.10 6.44 -22.42
CA THR A 19 -12.35 7.06 -21.32
C THR A 19 -13.27 7.39 -20.18
N PHE A 20 -12.85 7.05 -18.97
CA PHE A 20 -13.52 7.36 -17.72
C PHE A 20 -12.63 8.26 -16.87
N SER A 21 -13.25 9.10 -16.04
CA SER A 21 -12.58 9.85 -15.00
C SER A 21 -13.25 9.57 -13.67
N SER A 22 -12.49 9.37 -12.62
CA SER A 22 -13.00 9.14 -11.28
C SER A 22 -13.50 10.42 -10.62
N GLY A 23 -13.06 11.61 -11.08
CA GLY A 23 -13.35 12.85 -10.37
C GLY A 23 -12.84 12.75 -8.93
N ASN A 24 -13.64 13.18 -7.97
CA ASN A 24 -13.32 13.09 -6.53
C ASN A 24 -13.73 11.77 -5.86
N TYR A 25 -14.09 10.73 -6.66
CA TYR A 25 -14.53 9.45 -6.12
C TYR A 25 -13.40 8.41 -6.12
N HIS A 26 -13.28 7.65 -5.07
CA HIS A 26 -12.70 6.32 -5.10
C HIS A 26 -13.68 5.42 -5.82
N MET A 27 -13.25 4.74 -6.88
CA MET A 27 -14.14 3.95 -7.72
C MET A 27 -13.76 2.47 -7.76
N ILE A 28 -14.79 1.66 -7.93
CA ILE A 28 -14.67 0.24 -8.19
C ILE A 28 -15.46 -0.08 -9.45
N LEU A 29 -14.83 -0.81 -10.37
CA LEU A 29 -15.51 -1.43 -11.48
C LEU A 29 -15.46 -2.94 -11.27
N PHE A 30 -16.61 -3.58 -11.15
CA PHE A 30 -16.74 -5.03 -11.01
C PHE A 30 -17.20 -5.64 -12.33
N ILE A 31 -16.37 -6.49 -12.96
CA ILE A 31 -16.69 -7.11 -14.24
C ILE A 31 -17.64 -8.30 -14.01
N THR A 32 -18.90 -8.15 -14.41
CA THR A 32 -19.93 -9.18 -14.23
C THR A 32 -20.04 -10.13 -15.42
N SER A 33 -19.57 -9.73 -16.60
CA SER A 33 -19.52 -10.55 -17.82
C SER A 33 -18.54 -9.98 -18.83
N GLY A 34 -17.91 -10.84 -19.62
CA GLY A 34 -17.03 -10.43 -20.71
C GLY A 34 -15.58 -10.20 -20.29
N LYS A 35 -14.84 -9.53 -21.18
CA LYS A 35 -13.43 -9.20 -20.99
C LYS A 35 -13.17 -7.80 -21.50
N CYS A 36 -12.26 -7.09 -20.87
CA CYS A 36 -11.81 -5.77 -21.30
C CYS A 36 -10.33 -5.58 -21.01
N SER A 37 -9.72 -4.59 -21.67
CA SER A 37 -8.45 -4.02 -21.24
C SER A 37 -8.70 -2.67 -20.57
N CYS A 38 -7.91 -2.37 -19.57
CA CYS A 38 -7.88 -1.08 -18.90
C CYS A 38 -6.48 -0.48 -19.07
N THR A 39 -6.41 0.78 -19.50
CA THR A 39 -5.16 1.51 -19.71
C THR A 39 -5.15 2.78 -18.88
N HIS A 40 -4.12 2.97 -18.07
CA HIS A 40 -3.86 4.17 -17.28
C HIS A 40 -2.36 4.49 -17.31
N ALA A 41 -2.02 5.78 -17.48
CA ALA A 41 -0.64 6.29 -17.47
C ALA A 41 0.36 5.46 -18.33
N GLY A 42 -0.09 4.98 -19.49
CA GLY A 42 0.74 4.16 -20.39
C GLY A 42 0.86 2.68 -20.03
N SER A 43 0.31 2.26 -18.89
CA SER A 43 0.24 0.85 -18.47
C SER A 43 -1.12 0.27 -18.81
N SER A 44 -1.15 -0.98 -19.28
CA SER A 44 -2.38 -1.69 -19.64
C SER A 44 -2.46 -3.04 -18.96
N PHE A 45 -3.63 -3.41 -18.48
CA PHE A 45 -3.91 -4.72 -17.91
C PHE A 45 -5.24 -5.27 -18.43
N PHE A 46 -5.40 -6.58 -18.42
CA PHE A 46 -6.61 -7.26 -18.85
C PHE A 46 -7.45 -7.68 -17.66
N CYS A 47 -8.77 -7.49 -17.80
CA CYS A 47 -9.77 -7.90 -16.84
C CYS A 47 -10.78 -8.83 -17.50
N ALA A 48 -11.23 -9.81 -16.75
CA ALA A 48 -12.27 -10.78 -17.13
C ALA A 48 -13.43 -10.77 -16.13
N THR A 49 -14.42 -11.62 -16.37
CA THR A 49 -15.52 -11.83 -15.43
C THR A 49 -14.97 -12.17 -14.03
N GLU A 50 -15.53 -11.56 -13.00
CA GLU A 50 -15.17 -11.63 -11.58
C GLU A 50 -13.96 -10.78 -11.16
N ASP A 51 -13.27 -10.14 -12.09
CA ASP A 51 -12.22 -9.18 -11.74
C ASP A 51 -12.81 -7.84 -11.30
N MET A 52 -12.05 -7.13 -10.47
CA MET A 52 -12.35 -5.78 -10.01
C MET A 52 -11.25 -4.82 -10.44
N ILE A 53 -11.64 -3.62 -10.85
CA ILE A 53 -10.73 -2.51 -11.09
C ILE A 53 -10.96 -1.48 -9.99
N LEU A 54 -9.93 -1.22 -9.20
CA LEU A 54 -9.91 -0.13 -8.22
C LEU A 54 -9.28 1.10 -8.85
N VAL A 55 -9.90 2.25 -8.64
CA VAL A 55 -9.47 3.53 -9.21
C VAL A 55 -9.51 4.60 -8.12
N ASN A 56 -8.38 5.26 -7.91
CA ASN A 56 -8.25 6.36 -6.96
C ASN A 56 -8.89 7.66 -7.50
N PRO A 57 -9.18 8.66 -6.65
CA PRO A 57 -9.66 9.96 -7.08
C PRO A 57 -8.72 10.63 -8.09
N ASN A 58 -9.29 11.49 -8.93
CA ASN A 58 -8.60 12.29 -9.95
C ASN A 58 -7.84 11.46 -11.00
N THR A 59 -8.24 10.20 -11.16
CA THR A 59 -7.60 9.26 -12.10
C THR A 59 -8.43 9.16 -13.39
N THR A 60 -7.75 9.26 -14.54
CA THR A 60 -8.36 9.05 -15.86
C THR A 60 -7.83 7.75 -16.44
N PHE A 61 -8.72 6.87 -16.87
CA PHE A 61 -8.38 5.58 -17.46
C PHE A 61 -9.24 5.27 -18.67
N LEU A 62 -8.70 4.44 -19.54
CA LEU A 62 -9.34 3.98 -20.76
C LEU A 62 -9.78 2.54 -20.59
N LEU A 63 -11.07 2.27 -20.79
CA LEU A 63 -11.61 0.92 -20.86
C LEU A 63 -11.90 0.55 -22.30
N GLU A 64 -11.40 -0.61 -22.75
CA GLU A 64 -11.59 -1.09 -24.10
C GLU A 64 -12.14 -2.51 -24.08
N HIS A 65 -13.28 -2.70 -24.74
CA HIS A 65 -13.90 -3.98 -25.02
C HIS A 65 -13.70 -4.32 -26.51
N ALA A 66 -12.91 -5.34 -26.78
CA ALA A 66 -12.51 -5.69 -28.14
C ALA A 66 -13.41 -6.76 -28.82
N SER A 67 -14.27 -7.44 -28.05
CA SER A 67 -15.01 -8.62 -28.52
C SER A 67 -16.51 -8.37 -28.60
N SER A 68 -17.12 -8.69 -29.72
CA SER A 68 -18.58 -8.69 -29.90
C SER A 68 -19.28 -10.01 -29.53
N LYS A 69 -18.52 -11.09 -29.27
CA LYS A 69 -19.12 -12.42 -29.00
C LYS A 69 -19.74 -12.54 -27.60
N VAL A 70 -19.13 -11.89 -26.62
CA VAL A 70 -19.64 -11.88 -25.24
C VAL A 70 -19.72 -10.43 -24.79
N PRO A 71 -20.91 -9.91 -24.50
CA PRO A 71 -21.07 -8.52 -24.05
C PRO A 71 -20.29 -8.24 -22.77
N LEU A 72 -19.64 -7.09 -22.71
CA LEU A 72 -19.04 -6.62 -21.48
C LEU A 72 -20.11 -6.00 -20.60
N ARG A 73 -20.26 -6.54 -19.40
CA ARG A 73 -21.09 -5.95 -18.33
C ARG A 73 -20.22 -5.66 -17.13
N PHE A 74 -20.39 -4.48 -16.54
CA PHE A 74 -19.73 -4.15 -15.30
C PHE A 74 -20.58 -3.22 -14.43
N LEU A 75 -20.41 -3.35 -13.13
CA LEU A 75 -20.96 -2.46 -12.12
C LEU A 75 -19.87 -1.44 -11.77
N GLN A 76 -20.23 -0.17 -11.72
CA GLN A 76 -19.38 0.92 -11.26
C GLN A 76 -19.96 1.48 -9.98
N VAL A 77 -19.16 1.51 -8.91
CA VAL A 77 -19.53 2.13 -7.64
C VAL A 77 -18.45 3.15 -7.29
N GLY A 78 -18.85 4.32 -6.88
CA GLY A 78 -17.94 5.39 -6.46
C GLY A 78 -18.29 5.88 -5.06
N PHE A 79 -17.27 6.19 -4.26
CA PHE A 79 -17.38 6.69 -2.88
C PHE A 79 -16.59 8.00 -2.75
N THR A 80 -17.16 9.00 -2.11
CA THR A 80 -16.38 10.19 -1.75
C THR A 80 -15.56 9.94 -0.49
N LYS A 81 -14.53 10.77 -0.29
CA LYS A 81 -13.74 10.74 0.94
C LYS A 81 -14.61 11.03 2.17
N GLU A 82 -15.51 11.98 2.06
CA GLU A 82 -16.43 12.35 3.15
C GLU A 82 -17.30 11.17 3.62
N LEU A 83 -17.76 10.33 2.69
CA LEU A 83 -18.46 9.09 3.02
C LEU A 83 -17.55 8.10 3.77
N LEU A 84 -16.33 7.89 3.26
CA LEU A 84 -15.38 6.96 3.87
C LEU A 84 -15.01 7.41 5.29
N ASP A 85 -14.75 8.70 5.50
CA ASP A 85 -14.48 9.30 6.81
C ASP A 85 -15.67 9.11 7.76
N ARG A 86 -16.91 9.31 7.28
CA ARG A 86 -18.15 9.18 8.07
C ARG A 86 -18.42 7.73 8.51
N LEU A 87 -18.08 6.77 7.68
CA LEU A 87 -18.26 5.34 7.96
C LEU A 87 -17.08 4.70 8.71
N SER A 88 -15.98 5.43 8.86
CA SER A 88 -14.80 5.01 9.62
C SER A 88 -15.03 5.16 11.13
N ASP A 89 -14.30 4.41 11.94
CA ASP A 89 -14.27 4.51 13.39
C ASP A 89 -12.85 4.68 13.93
N GLU A 90 -12.70 4.78 15.28
CA GLU A 90 -11.40 4.99 15.94
C GLU A 90 -10.37 3.89 15.63
N HIS A 91 -10.81 2.72 15.17
CA HIS A 91 -9.98 1.55 14.91
C HIS A 91 -9.87 1.19 13.43
N THR A 92 -10.75 1.74 12.58
CA THR A 92 -10.89 1.35 11.17
C THR A 92 -10.97 2.57 10.27
N ASP A 93 -9.89 2.81 9.54
CA ASP A 93 -9.84 3.81 8.47
C ASP A 93 -10.21 3.14 7.14
N LEU A 94 -11.41 3.42 6.63
CA LEU A 94 -11.92 2.83 5.39
C LEU A 94 -11.26 3.43 4.13
N GLU A 95 -10.70 4.63 4.18
CA GLU A 95 -9.94 5.20 3.06
C GLU A 95 -8.63 4.41 2.85
N SER A 96 -8.08 3.84 3.92
CA SER A 96 -6.82 3.08 3.87
C SER A 96 -6.84 1.92 2.88
N CYS A 97 -8.02 1.36 2.55
CA CYS A 97 -8.15 0.29 1.57
C CYS A 97 -7.70 0.68 0.17
N PHE A 98 -7.91 1.93 -0.20
CA PHE A 98 -7.50 2.44 -1.50
C PHE A 98 -6.02 2.79 -1.54
N HIS A 99 -5.38 2.99 -0.37
CA HIS A 99 -3.94 3.19 -0.24
C HIS A 99 -3.13 1.88 -0.15
N VAL A 100 -3.80 0.76 0.11
CA VAL A 100 -3.15 -0.58 0.09
C VAL A 100 -2.78 -0.98 -1.34
N VAL A 101 -3.49 -0.43 -2.34
CA VAL A 101 -3.28 -0.71 -3.75
C VAL A 101 -2.12 0.16 -4.26
N PRO A 102 -1.08 -0.43 -4.89
CA PRO A 102 0.14 0.31 -5.24
C PRO A 102 -0.01 1.31 -6.39
N TYR A 103 -1.17 1.36 -7.04
CA TYR A 103 -1.41 2.19 -8.23
C TYR A 103 -2.75 2.91 -8.16
N GLU A 104 -2.82 4.04 -8.88
CA GLU A 104 -4.05 4.83 -9.02
C GLU A 104 -5.18 4.06 -9.75
N CYS A 105 -4.82 3.08 -10.57
CA CYS A 105 -5.75 2.19 -11.27
C CYS A 105 -5.18 0.77 -11.29
N THR A 106 -5.86 -0.18 -10.64
CA THR A 106 -5.34 -1.55 -10.42
C THR A 106 -6.43 -2.60 -10.58
N CYS A 107 -6.06 -3.74 -11.21
CA CYS A 107 -6.91 -4.93 -11.23
C CYS A 107 -6.67 -5.78 -9.97
N VAL A 108 -7.76 -6.18 -9.34
CA VAL A 108 -7.77 -7.05 -8.15
C VAL A 108 -8.52 -8.32 -8.48
N HIS A 109 -7.87 -9.45 -8.26
CA HIS A 109 -8.46 -10.78 -8.33
C HIS A 109 -8.74 -11.26 -6.92
N SER A 110 -9.95 -11.71 -6.63
CA SER A 110 -10.32 -12.19 -5.30
C SER A 110 -10.86 -13.61 -5.37
N SER A 111 -11.00 -14.26 -4.20
CA SER A 111 -11.67 -15.55 -4.13
C SER A 111 -13.12 -15.42 -4.62
N SER A 112 -13.64 -16.46 -5.26
CA SER A 112 -15.02 -16.48 -5.81
C SER A 112 -16.08 -16.16 -4.76
N GLU A 113 -15.85 -16.51 -3.49
CA GLU A 113 -16.78 -16.26 -2.39
C GLU A 113 -16.88 -14.76 -2.06
N ILE A 114 -15.77 -14.07 -1.85
CA ILE A 114 -15.74 -12.62 -1.58
C ILE A 114 -16.28 -11.86 -2.80
N THR A 115 -15.89 -12.27 -4.00
CA THR A 115 -16.35 -11.69 -5.27
C THR A 115 -17.86 -11.75 -5.42
N MET A 116 -18.49 -12.89 -5.05
CA MET A 116 -19.95 -13.05 -5.08
C MET A 116 -20.65 -12.10 -4.10
N LEU A 117 -20.11 -11.94 -2.88
CA LEU A 117 -20.66 -11.01 -1.89
C LEU A 117 -20.57 -9.56 -2.37
N ILE A 118 -19.41 -9.13 -2.86
CA ILE A 118 -19.20 -7.80 -3.43
C ILE A 118 -20.18 -7.51 -4.57
N LYS A 119 -20.35 -8.47 -5.49
CA LYS A 119 -21.31 -8.38 -6.60
C LYS A 119 -22.75 -8.19 -6.12
N ASN A 120 -23.17 -8.95 -5.12
CA ASN A 120 -24.53 -8.87 -4.60
C ASN A 120 -24.79 -7.54 -3.88
N LEU A 121 -23.84 -7.06 -3.06
CA LEU A 121 -23.93 -5.76 -2.39
C LEU A 121 -23.93 -4.62 -3.41
N SER A 122 -23.04 -4.65 -4.40
CA SER A 122 -22.99 -3.64 -5.47
C SER A 122 -24.28 -3.58 -6.27
N LYS A 123 -24.94 -4.73 -6.56
CA LYS A 123 -26.24 -4.76 -7.18
C LYS A 123 -27.33 -4.19 -6.28
N ARG A 124 -27.30 -4.45 -4.99
CA ARG A 124 -28.26 -3.90 -4.04
C ARG A 124 -28.20 -2.37 -4.01
N LEU A 125 -27.03 -1.77 -4.09
CA LEU A 125 -26.85 -0.32 -4.17
C LEU A 125 -27.55 0.32 -5.39
N LEU A 126 -27.77 -0.41 -6.48
CA LEU A 126 -28.51 0.09 -7.64
C LEU A 126 -30.02 0.28 -7.35
N THR A 127 -30.56 -0.48 -6.41
CA THR A 127 -32.01 -0.47 -6.10
C THR A 127 -32.36 0.41 -4.91
N LEU A 128 -31.42 0.70 -4.02
CA LEU A 128 -31.63 1.46 -2.79
C LEU A 128 -32.29 2.84 -2.99
N PRO A 129 -31.91 3.66 -4.00
CA PRO A 129 -32.54 4.98 -4.19
C PRO A 129 -34.05 4.92 -4.44
N GLN A 130 -34.60 3.77 -4.80
CA GLN A 130 -36.04 3.59 -5.05
C GLN A 130 -36.83 3.24 -3.78
N GLU A 131 -36.15 2.92 -2.67
CA GLU A 131 -36.73 2.44 -1.40
C GLU A 131 -36.66 3.48 -0.27
N GLN A 132 -36.52 4.76 -0.58
CA GLN A 132 -36.21 5.85 0.39
C GLN A 132 -37.25 6.03 1.53
N THR A 133 -38.38 5.37 1.47
CA THR A 133 -39.44 5.46 2.48
C THR A 133 -39.46 4.33 3.50
N ASP A 134 -38.58 3.36 3.34
CA ASP A 134 -38.56 2.18 4.22
C ASP A 134 -37.98 2.49 5.60
N PHE A 135 -38.52 1.81 6.61
CA PHE A 135 -38.01 1.92 7.98
C PHE A 135 -36.52 1.58 8.06
N GLY A 136 -35.73 2.47 8.65
CA GLY A 136 -34.29 2.25 8.83
C GLY A 136 -33.46 2.34 7.55
N HIS A 137 -33.98 2.96 6.48
CA HIS A 137 -33.32 3.06 5.18
C HIS A 137 -31.86 3.52 5.28
N GLN A 138 -31.57 4.61 5.98
CA GLN A 138 -30.22 5.15 6.12
C GLN A 138 -29.27 4.15 6.81
N LEU A 139 -29.73 3.52 7.88
CA LEU A 139 -28.91 2.51 8.61
C LEU A 139 -28.62 1.29 7.73
N PHE A 140 -29.60 0.87 6.94
CA PHE A 140 -29.44 -0.24 6.02
C PHE A 140 -28.48 0.11 4.88
N GLU A 141 -28.58 1.30 4.31
CA GLU A 141 -27.70 1.84 3.29
C GLU A 141 -26.25 1.92 3.79
N ASP A 142 -26.01 2.53 4.95
CA ASP A 142 -24.70 2.64 5.58
C ASP A 142 -24.10 1.26 5.89
N SER A 143 -24.92 0.29 6.30
CA SER A 143 -24.47 -1.08 6.55
C SER A 143 -23.99 -1.78 5.28
N ILE A 144 -24.71 -1.60 4.15
CA ILE A 144 -24.32 -2.17 2.86
C ILE A 144 -23.01 -1.54 2.37
N LEU A 145 -22.90 -0.21 2.46
CA LEU A 145 -21.71 0.54 2.06
C LEU A 145 -20.50 0.11 2.88
N THR A 146 -20.61 0.07 4.21
CA THR A 146 -19.55 -0.36 5.11
C THR A 146 -19.12 -1.81 4.82
N MET A 147 -20.07 -2.72 4.68
CA MET A 147 -19.76 -4.12 4.38
C MET A 147 -19.06 -4.27 3.03
N LEU A 148 -19.52 -3.56 1.99
CA LEU A 148 -18.90 -3.56 0.68
C LEU A 148 -17.44 -3.08 0.75
N ILE A 149 -17.17 -1.97 1.41
CA ILE A 149 -15.83 -1.40 1.54
C ILE A 149 -14.91 -2.33 2.35
N VAL A 150 -15.40 -2.90 3.46
CA VAL A 150 -14.62 -3.88 4.26
C VAL A 150 -14.30 -5.14 3.46
N LEU A 151 -15.22 -5.67 2.64
CA LEU A 151 -14.96 -6.82 1.79
C LEU A 151 -13.92 -6.50 0.70
N LEU A 152 -13.97 -5.29 0.14
CA LEU A 152 -12.96 -4.82 -0.81
C LEU A 152 -11.58 -4.73 -0.17
N LEU A 153 -11.50 -4.17 1.04
CA LEU A 153 -10.26 -4.11 1.80
C LEU A 153 -9.68 -5.51 2.03
N ARG A 154 -10.51 -6.46 2.44
CA ARG A 154 -10.11 -7.87 2.61
C ARG A 154 -9.65 -8.49 1.29
N ALA A 155 -10.38 -8.25 0.20
CA ALA A 155 -9.96 -8.71 -1.12
C ALA A 155 -8.59 -8.15 -1.49
N CYS A 156 -8.32 -6.86 -1.26
CA CYS A 156 -7.03 -6.22 -1.53
C CYS A 156 -5.90 -6.76 -0.64
N ILE A 157 -6.18 -7.03 0.65
CA ILE A 157 -5.16 -7.54 1.59
C ILE A 157 -4.74 -8.98 1.25
N HIS A 158 -5.67 -9.81 0.80
CA HIS A 158 -5.42 -11.23 0.52
C HIS A 158 -5.00 -11.52 -0.93
N THR A 159 -5.07 -10.53 -1.80
CA THR A 159 -4.69 -10.70 -3.21
C THR A 159 -3.20 -10.47 -3.39
N GLU A 160 -2.51 -11.45 -3.97
CA GLU A 160 -1.24 -11.17 -4.66
C GLU A 160 -1.61 -10.37 -5.90
N PHE A 161 -1.26 -9.07 -5.93
CA PHE A 161 -1.48 -8.24 -7.10
C PHE A 161 -0.71 -8.83 -8.29
N GLN A 162 -1.40 -9.62 -9.12
CA GLN A 162 -0.83 -10.09 -10.37
C GLN A 162 -0.79 -8.91 -11.35
N THR A 163 0.27 -8.17 -11.32
CA THR A 163 0.57 -7.17 -12.34
C THR A 163 1.06 -7.88 -13.59
N ASN A 164 0.16 -8.20 -14.51
CA ASN A 164 0.50 -8.62 -15.87
C ASN A 164 0.95 -7.43 -16.73
N THR A 165 1.73 -6.52 -16.18
CA THR A 165 2.31 -5.41 -16.93
C THR A 165 3.83 -5.47 -16.86
N LYS A 166 4.44 -5.39 -18.03
CA LYS A 166 5.90 -5.40 -18.24
C LYS A 166 6.65 -4.22 -17.61
N VAL A 167 5.99 -3.32 -16.90
CA VAL A 167 6.63 -2.16 -16.25
C VAL A 167 5.87 -1.80 -14.98
N CYS A 168 6.03 -2.62 -13.95
CA CYS A 168 5.91 -2.14 -12.59
C CYS A 168 7.01 -2.79 -11.78
N PRO A 169 7.86 -2.04 -11.13
CA PRO A 169 8.83 -2.64 -10.26
C PRO A 169 8.04 -3.40 -9.19
N ARG A 170 8.09 -4.74 -9.29
CA ARG A 170 7.79 -5.60 -8.14
C ARG A 170 8.56 -4.96 -7.01
N LEU A 171 7.88 -4.56 -5.91
CA LEU A 171 8.62 -4.09 -4.74
C LEU A 171 9.63 -5.18 -4.40
N SER A 172 10.82 -5.05 -4.93
CA SER A 172 11.94 -5.83 -4.45
C SER A 172 12.28 -5.21 -3.11
N LEU A 173 12.09 -5.93 -2.03
CA LEU A 173 12.63 -5.47 -0.74
C LEU A 173 14.14 -5.22 -0.83
N ASP A 174 14.81 -5.87 -1.78
CA ASP A 174 16.21 -5.64 -2.08
C ASP A 174 16.46 -4.19 -2.49
N ASP A 175 15.56 -3.57 -3.27
CA ASP A 175 15.68 -2.16 -3.65
C ASP A 175 15.52 -1.24 -2.42
N ILE A 176 14.58 -1.56 -1.52
CA ILE A 176 14.44 -0.84 -0.24
C ILE A 176 15.69 -1.04 0.63
N PHE A 177 16.22 -2.26 0.73
CA PHE A 177 17.45 -2.51 1.49
C PHE A 177 18.64 -1.76 0.91
N ILE A 178 18.79 -1.75 -0.41
CA ILE A 178 19.82 -1.00 -1.12
C ILE A 178 19.65 0.49 -0.86
N PHE A 179 18.45 1.02 -1.02
CA PHE A 179 18.15 2.43 -0.74
C PHE A 179 18.50 2.81 0.70
N ILE A 180 18.02 2.04 1.69
CA ILE A 180 18.33 2.29 3.10
C ILE A 180 19.85 2.29 3.33
N LYS A 181 20.58 1.32 2.77
CA LYS A 181 22.04 1.22 2.93
C LYS A 181 22.79 2.43 2.36
N HIS A 182 22.34 2.95 1.22
CA HIS A 182 22.98 4.11 0.56
C HIS A 182 22.65 5.44 1.26
N HIS A 183 21.52 5.53 1.97
CA HIS A 183 21.05 6.77 2.59
C HIS A 183 21.10 6.75 4.13
N LEU A 184 21.91 5.83 4.74
CA LEU A 184 22.01 5.72 6.20
C LEU A 184 22.46 6.99 6.91
N HIS A 185 23.15 7.89 6.21
CA HIS A 185 23.59 9.19 6.72
C HIS A 185 22.51 10.27 6.72
N GLU A 186 21.34 9.97 6.11
CA GLU A 186 20.23 10.89 5.98
C GLU A 186 19.04 10.46 6.86
N GLU A 187 18.04 11.33 6.96
CA GLU A 187 16.76 10.97 7.54
C GLU A 187 15.94 10.19 6.51
N ILE A 188 15.58 8.96 6.85
CA ILE A 188 14.76 8.08 6.01
C ILE A 188 13.39 7.96 6.69
N SER A 189 12.40 8.69 6.14
CA SER A 189 11.00 8.59 6.55
C SER A 189 10.23 7.63 5.66
N LEU A 190 9.07 7.14 6.15
CA LEU A 190 8.16 6.34 5.33
C LEU A 190 7.61 7.13 4.13
N ASP A 191 7.36 8.44 4.31
CA ASP A 191 6.90 9.32 3.23
C ASP A 191 7.97 9.49 2.14
N ARG A 192 9.25 9.43 2.52
CA ARG A 192 10.36 9.44 1.54
C ARG A 192 10.41 8.13 0.76
N LEU A 193 10.25 6.98 1.42
CA LEU A 193 10.19 5.68 0.76
C LEU A 193 8.98 5.59 -0.18
N GLU A 194 7.82 6.09 0.24
CA GLU A 194 6.62 6.16 -0.58
C GLU A 194 6.84 6.95 -1.88
N LYS A 195 7.50 8.11 -1.78
CA LYS A 195 7.85 8.94 -2.94
C LYS A 195 8.90 8.30 -3.85
N GLU A 196 9.90 7.67 -3.27
CA GLU A 196 11.01 7.06 -4.03
C GLU A 196 10.56 5.84 -4.81
N PHE A 197 9.75 4.98 -4.16
CA PHE A 197 9.33 3.71 -4.78
C PHE A 197 7.95 3.77 -5.42
N TYR A 198 7.24 4.91 -5.32
CA TYR A 198 5.86 5.07 -5.81
C TYR A 198 4.91 4.00 -5.25
N ILE A 199 5.12 3.59 -4.00
CA ILE A 199 4.38 2.53 -3.31
C ILE A 199 3.95 3.06 -1.96
N SER A 200 2.66 2.88 -1.61
CA SER A 200 2.11 3.39 -0.36
C SER A 200 2.91 2.91 0.86
N LYS A 201 3.13 3.80 1.81
CA LYS A 201 3.82 3.49 3.09
C LYS A 201 3.20 2.29 3.82
N TYR A 202 1.89 2.09 3.71
CA TYR A 202 1.19 0.94 4.32
C TYR A 202 1.61 -0.38 3.67
N HIS A 203 1.71 -0.40 2.34
CA HIS A 203 2.17 -1.59 1.61
C HIS A 203 3.64 -1.89 1.92
N ILE A 204 4.49 -0.86 1.92
CA ILE A 204 5.89 -0.99 2.32
C ILE A 204 5.99 -1.58 3.73
N CYS A 205 5.29 -1.01 4.71
CA CYS A 205 5.34 -1.47 6.10
C CYS A 205 4.87 -2.92 6.26
N ARG A 206 3.77 -3.29 5.60
CA ARG A 206 3.19 -4.64 5.68
C ARG A 206 4.12 -5.67 5.05
N GLU A 207 4.57 -5.42 3.83
CA GLU A 207 5.40 -6.33 3.08
C GLU A 207 6.78 -6.49 3.73
N PHE A 208 7.36 -5.39 4.19
CA PHE A 208 8.62 -5.38 4.91
C PHE A 208 8.53 -6.20 6.21
N LYS A 209 7.45 -6.01 7.01
CA LYS A 209 7.25 -6.78 8.24
C LYS A 209 6.97 -8.25 7.96
N ARG A 210 6.22 -8.57 6.89
CA ARG A 210 5.94 -9.95 6.48
C ARG A 210 7.19 -10.73 6.14
N GLN A 211 8.13 -10.10 5.40
CA GLN A 211 9.35 -10.77 4.93
C GLN A 211 10.49 -10.73 5.94
N THR A 212 10.64 -9.65 6.71
CA THR A 212 11.77 -9.45 7.63
C THR A 212 11.43 -9.76 9.10
N GLY A 213 10.15 -9.87 9.44
CA GLY A 213 9.68 -9.99 10.82
C GLY A 213 9.78 -8.69 11.63
N MET A 214 10.28 -7.58 11.06
CA MET A 214 10.48 -6.32 11.78
C MET A 214 9.90 -5.12 11.02
N THR A 215 9.66 -4.01 11.73
CA THR A 215 9.20 -2.78 11.08
C THR A 215 10.33 -2.10 10.30
N VAL A 216 9.98 -1.35 9.26
CA VAL A 216 10.92 -0.53 8.47
C VAL A 216 11.76 0.38 9.37
N HIS A 217 11.12 1.10 10.30
CA HIS A 217 11.82 1.98 11.24
C HIS A 217 12.85 1.21 12.09
N ARG A 218 12.47 0.05 12.64
CA ARG A 218 13.40 -0.78 13.44
C ARG A 218 14.59 -1.24 12.61
N TYR A 219 14.39 -1.60 11.34
CA TYR A 219 15.45 -1.99 10.43
C TYR A 219 16.39 -0.83 10.13
N ILE A 220 15.87 0.38 9.86
CA ILE A 220 16.67 1.59 9.63
C ILE A 220 17.55 1.89 10.85
N VAL A 221 16.95 1.90 12.04
CA VAL A 221 17.69 2.14 13.30
C VAL A 221 18.80 1.10 13.48
N LYS A 222 18.49 -0.18 13.30
CA LYS A 222 19.48 -1.26 13.40
C LYS A 222 20.62 -1.08 12.39
N SER A 223 20.33 -0.80 11.13
CA SER A 223 21.33 -0.58 10.09
C SER A 223 22.24 0.63 10.39
N LYS A 224 21.68 1.69 10.99
CA LYS A 224 22.46 2.85 11.45
C LYS A 224 23.38 2.50 12.64
N LEU A 225 22.91 1.65 13.57
CA LEU A 225 23.71 1.18 14.68
C LEU A 225 24.82 0.22 14.23
N ASP A 226 24.57 -0.63 13.23
CA ASP A 226 25.60 -1.48 12.62
C ASP A 226 26.66 -0.64 11.89
N LEU A 227 26.26 0.48 11.25
CA LEU A 227 27.22 1.45 10.70
C LEU A 227 28.04 2.11 11.80
N CYS A 228 27.40 2.56 12.88
CA CYS A 228 28.07 3.12 14.05
C CYS A 228 29.15 2.17 14.61
N LYS A 229 28.79 0.91 14.77
CA LYS A 229 29.69 -0.15 15.24
C LYS A 229 30.94 -0.27 14.34
N ARG A 230 30.78 -0.35 13.03
CA ARG A 230 31.88 -0.43 12.05
C ARG A 230 32.78 0.83 12.08
N LEU A 231 32.22 2.00 12.31
CA LEU A 231 33.00 3.24 12.42
C LEU A 231 33.80 3.29 13.71
N LEU A 232 33.26 2.78 14.83
CA LEU A 232 33.98 2.60 16.08
C LEU A 232 35.17 1.65 15.93
N GLU A 233 34.97 0.53 15.24
CA GLU A 233 36.03 -0.44 14.91
C GLU A 233 37.16 0.19 14.07
N LYS A 234 36.85 1.17 13.22
CA LYS A 234 37.81 1.91 12.41
C LYS A 234 38.46 3.09 13.17
N GLY A 235 38.12 3.30 14.45
CA GLY A 235 38.71 4.34 15.29
C GLY A 235 38.18 5.75 15.07
N TYR A 236 37.02 5.92 14.42
CA TYR A 236 36.41 7.22 14.22
C TYR A 236 35.96 7.82 15.57
N PRO A 237 36.14 9.14 15.79
CA PRO A 237 35.70 9.78 17.01
C PRO A 237 34.16 9.85 17.08
N MET A 238 33.61 9.69 18.30
CA MET A 238 32.17 9.62 18.54
C MET A 238 31.37 10.81 17.98
N ILE A 239 31.98 12.01 17.95
CA ILE A 239 31.33 13.21 17.39
C ILE A 239 31.12 13.10 15.89
N GLU A 240 32.04 12.48 15.17
CA GLU A 240 31.90 12.23 13.73
C GLU A 240 30.91 11.11 13.46
N ILE A 241 30.98 10.00 14.21
CA ILE A 241 30.07 8.88 14.09
C ILE A 241 28.61 9.34 14.29
N TYR A 242 28.36 10.16 15.28
CA TYR A 242 27.04 10.72 15.53
C TYR A 242 26.50 11.49 14.33
N LYS A 243 27.30 12.31 13.69
CA LYS A 243 26.92 13.07 12.49
C LYS A 243 26.65 12.15 11.29
N ILE A 244 27.51 11.15 11.09
CA ILE A 244 27.40 10.22 9.97
C ILE A 244 26.18 9.30 10.11
N CYS A 245 25.87 8.82 11.32
CA CYS A 245 24.77 7.88 11.52
C CYS A 245 23.38 8.52 11.53
N GLY A 246 23.25 9.84 11.68
CA GLY A 246 21.97 10.57 11.59
C GLY A 246 20.89 10.03 12.53
N LEU A 247 21.23 9.66 13.77
CA LEU A 247 20.30 9.11 14.77
C LEU A 247 19.71 10.16 15.73
N GLY A 248 19.47 11.36 15.24
CA GLY A 248 18.85 12.44 16.01
C GLY A 248 19.87 13.16 16.95
N ASN A 249 19.96 12.79 18.23
CA ASN A 249 20.94 13.37 19.15
C ASN A 249 21.85 12.31 19.78
N TYR A 250 22.97 12.76 20.35
CA TYR A 250 23.96 11.88 20.99
C TYR A 250 23.38 10.94 22.04
N ASN A 251 22.46 11.43 22.86
CA ASN A 251 21.81 10.62 23.91
C ASN A 251 20.92 9.54 23.31
N HIS A 252 20.28 9.80 22.17
CA HIS A 252 19.46 8.84 21.47
C HIS A 252 20.31 7.70 20.88
N LEU A 253 21.41 8.05 20.20
CA LEU A 253 22.39 7.08 19.70
C LEU A 253 22.90 6.17 20.83
N PHE A 254 23.31 6.77 21.96
CA PHE A 254 23.87 6.05 23.10
C PHE A 254 22.88 5.04 23.70
N ARG A 255 21.62 5.44 23.91
CA ARG A 255 20.56 4.56 24.43
C ARG A 255 20.21 3.44 23.42
N ALA A 256 20.11 3.78 22.14
CA ALA A 256 19.78 2.82 21.11
C ALA A 256 20.91 1.77 20.96
N PHE A 257 22.18 2.21 20.99
CA PHE A 257 23.34 1.34 20.92
C PHE A 257 23.39 0.36 22.11
N LYS A 258 23.22 0.89 23.34
CA LYS A 258 23.17 0.05 24.55
C LYS A 258 22.03 -0.94 24.53
N LYS A 259 20.87 -0.54 24.01
CA LYS A 259 19.70 -1.44 23.88
C LYS A 259 19.93 -2.57 22.88
N GLU A 260 20.60 -2.28 21.76
CA GLU A 260 20.82 -3.25 20.68
C GLU A 260 22.00 -4.19 20.97
N PHE A 261 23.11 -3.66 21.52
CA PHE A 261 24.35 -4.43 21.72
C PHE A 261 24.64 -4.78 23.17
N GLY A 262 23.79 -4.39 24.13
CA GLY A 262 23.95 -4.67 25.57
C GLY A 262 25.00 -3.82 26.29
N MET A 263 25.81 -3.04 25.56
CA MET A 263 26.88 -2.22 26.09
C MET A 263 26.90 -0.83 25.46
N THR A 264 27.56 0.12 26.12
CA THR A 264 27.72 1.46 25.58
C THR A 264 28.78 1.53 24.48
N PRO A 265 28.77 2.53 23.58
CA PRO A 265 29.82 2.70 22.58
C PRO A 265 31.22 2.80 23.18
N LYS A 266 31.37 3.42 24.36
CA LYS A 266 32.67 3.53 25.05
C LYS A 266 33.16 2.15 25.56
N GLU A 267 32.26 1.38 26.16
CA GLU A 267 32.56 0.02 26.62
C GLU A 267 32.95 -0.88 25.42
N TYR A 268 32.25 -0.72 24.31
CA TYR A 268 32.54 -1.45 23.08
C TYR A 268 33.96 -1.14 22.53
N VAL A 269 34.34 0.14 22.46
CA VAL A 269 35.69 0.54 22.04
C VAL A 269 36.76 -0.02 22.97
N LYS A 270 36.54 0.04 24.30
CA LYS A 270 37.50 -0.51 25.28
C LYS A 270 37.67 -2.02 25.07
N GLN A 271 36.59 -2.75 24.85
CA GLN A 271 36.63 -4.19 24.60
C GLN A 271 37.42 -4.55 23.33
N ILE A 272 37.28 -3.76 22.25
CA ILE A 272 38.04 -3.96 21.00
C ILE A 272 39.53 -3.76 21.26
N GLN A 273 39.90 -2.68 21.97
CA GLN A 273 41.30 -2.35 22.28
C GLN A 273 41.97 -3.43 23.13
N GLU A 274 41.26 -3.99 24.10
CA GLU A 274 41.73 -5.08 24.95
C GLU A 274 41.97 -6.38 24.14
N HIS A 275 41.12 -6.68 23.15
CA HIS A 275 41.28 -7.85 22.28
C HIS A 275 42.40 -7.68 21.24
N THR A 276 42.63 -6.45 20.77
CA THR A 276 43.66 -6.15 19.77
C THR A 276 45.07 -6.07 20.42
N GLY A 277 45.13 -5.71 21.71
CA GLY A 277 46.40 -5.65 22.49
C GLY A 277 46.92 -7.03 22.92
N GLN A 278 46.11 -8.09 22.90
CA GLN A 278 46.52 -9.44 23.27
C GLN A 278 47.17 -10.27 22.10
N VAL A 279 47.17 -9.76 20.89
CA VAL A 279 47.72 -10.47 19.71
C VAL A 279 49.18 -10.06 19.43
N SER A 280 49.73 -9.07 20.14
CA SER A 280 51.11 -8.60 19.92
C SER A 280 52.17 -9.13 20.91
N ASP A 281 51.80 -10.03 21.81
CA ASP A 281 52.76 -10.67 22.73
C ASP A 281 52.73 -12.21 22.58
N THR A 282 53.26 -12.70 21.47
CA THR A 282 53.83 -14.07 21.43
C THR A 282 55.14 -14.02 20.68
N PRO A 283 56.24 -14.49 21.31
CA PRO A 283 57.62 -14.34 20.84
C PRO A 283 57.91 -15.21 19.61
#